data_dcd13f03439888bfbc465308cdaed266
#
_entry.id   dcd13f03439888bfbc465308cdaed266
#
_cell.length_a   1.000
_cell.length_b   1.000
_cell.length_c   1.000
_cell.angle_alpha   90.00
_cell.angle_beta   90.00
_cell.angle_gamma   90.00
#
_symmetry.space_group_name_H-M   'P 1'
#
loop_
_entity.id
_entity.type
_entity.pdbx_description
1 polymer ?
#
loop_
_entity_poly.entity_id
_entity_poly.type
_entity_poly.pdbx_seq_one_letter_code
_entity_poly.pdbx_strand_id
1 'polypeptide(L)'
;IQLPHIECVDIKELAHQKRMQGPFSPMLVKEIRQALDKKEQVILFQNRRGFAPMIECHTCGWVPKCDRCDVSLTYHRGTHQLICHYCGNIYNPPTQCHSCGGHTLNKHGMGTERIEEEVQHRFPAARVARLDLDTTRTKSAYDKILSDFQEGRTNVLIGTQMISKGLDFDNVHVVGIMNADTMLNFPDFRSYERSFQLMAQ
;
A
#
# COMPACT_ATOMS: atom_id res chain seq x y z
N ILE A 1 -17.23 0.24 -23.01
CA ILE A 1 -16.41 0.17 -21.76
C ILE A 1 -15.05 0.74 -22.12
N GLN A 2 -14.69 1.86 -21.55
CA GLN A 2 -13.35 2.43 -21.74
C GLN A 2 -12.42 1.77 -20.72
N LEU A 3 -11.30 1.21 -21.17
CA LEU A 3 -10.30 0.62 -20.28
C LEU A 3 -9.63 1.73 -19.44
N PRO A 4 -9.28 1.44 -18.18
CA PRO A 4 -8.56 2.40 -17.35
C PRO A 4 -7.18 2.69 -17.93
N HIS A 5 -6.72 3.93 -17.79
CA HIS A 5 -5.33 4.28 -18.07
C HIS A 5 -4.47 3.85 -16.89
N ILE A 6 -3.46 3.02 -17.15
CA ILE A 6 -2.57 2.48 -16.12
C ILE A 6 -1.20 3.12 -16.28
N GLU A 7 -0.71 3.73 -15.20
CA GLU A 7 0.63 4.29 -15.12
C GLU A 7 1.43 3.66 -13.97
N CYS A 8 2.62 3.19 -14.31
CA CYS A 8 3.57 2.63 -13.35
C CYS A 8 4.65 3.66 -13.03
N VAL A 9 4.89 3.88 -11.74
CA VAL A 9 5.89 4.84 -11.27
C VAL A 9 6.98 4.12 -10.50
N ASP A 10 8.24 4.31 -10.91
CA ASP A 10 9.38 3.80 -10.16
C ASP A 10 9.65 4.65 -8.92
N ILE A 11 9.15 4.18 -7.77
CA ILE A 11 9.33 4.86 -6.48
C ILE A 11 10.77 4.80 -5.98
N LYS A 12 11.57 3.82 -6.39
CA LYS A 12 12.99 3.72 -6.02
C LYS A 12 13.79 4.83 -6.67
N GLU A 13 13.60 5.01 -7.98
CA GLU A 13 14.24 6.09 -8.72
C GLU A 13 13.85 7.46 -8.16
N LEU A 14 12.56 7.69 -7.91
CA LEU A 14 12.07 8.93 -7.28
C LEU A 14 12.65 9.16 -5.89
N ALA A 15 12.83 8.09 -5.10
CA ALA A 15 13.44 8.17 -3.78
C ALA A 15 14.93 8.55 -3.86
N HIS A 16 15.67 7.96 -4.80
CA HIS A 16 17.07 8.33 -5.06
C HIS A 16 17.20 9.79 -5.48
N GLN A 17 16.28 10.28 -6.30
CA GLN A 17 16.21 11.68 -6.74
C GLN A 17 15.67 12.62 -5.66
N LYS A 18 15.28 12.13 -4.49
CA LYS A 18 14.63 12.89 -3.39
C LYS A 18 13.36 13.62 -3.85
N ARG A 19 12.64 13.06 -4.79
CA ARG A 19 11.41 13.64 -5.38
C ARG A 19 10.12 13.08 -4.78
N MET A 20 10.21 12.07 -3.92
CA MET A 20 9.05 11.54 -3.20
C MET A 20 8.44 12.60 -2.28
N GLN A 21 7.13 12.60 -2.16
CA GLN A 21 6.36 13.50 -1.30
C GLN A 21 5.71 12.69 -0.17
N GLY A 22 6.49 12.39 0.86
CA GLY A 22 6.10 11.38 1.85
C GLY A 22 6.01 10.01 1.18
N PRO A 23 4.89 9.27 1.33
CA PRO A 23 4.69 7.98 0.67
C PRO A 23 4.22 8.09 -0.78
N PHE A 24 3.96 9.31 -1.28
CA PHE A 24 3.35 9.53 -2.59
C PHE A 24 4.38 9.95 -3.63
N SER A 25 4.23 9.44 -4.85
CA SER A 25 4.92 10.00 -6.02
C SER A 25 4.32 11.37 -6.38
N PRO A 26 5.10 12.28 -7.01
CA PRO A 26 4.59 13.56 -7.49
C PRO A 26 3.40 13.40 -8.44
N MET A 27 3.40 12.34 -9.25
CA MET A 27 2.32 12.01 -10.15
C MET A 27 1.04 11.68 -9.38
N LEU A 28 1.09 10.76 -8.40
CA LEU A 28 -0.08 10.41 -7.61
C LEU A 28 -0.65 11.62 -6.87
N VAL A 29 0.21 12.48 -6.32
CA VAL A 29 -0.23 13.74 -5.69
C VAL A 29 -0.97 14.64 -6.66
N LYS A 30 -0.46 14.76 -7.89
CA LYS A 30 -1.10 15.54 -8.95
C LYS A 30 -2.48 14.99 -9.31
N GLU A 31 -2.59 13.69 -9.53
CA GLU A 31 -3.85 13.03 -9.89
C GLU A 31 -4.89 13.11 -8.76
N ILE A 32 -4.48 12.89 -7.50
CA ILE A 32 -5.37 13.10 -6.34
C ILE A 32 -5.91 14.53 -6.32
N ARG A 33 -5.04 15.52 -6.49
CA ARG A 33 -5.45 16.93 -6.48
C ARG A 33 -6.47 17.23 -7.58
N GLN A 34 -6.19 16.79 -8.80
CA GLN A 34 -7.09 16.99 -9.94
C GLN A 34 -8.46 16.34 -9.72
N ALA A 35 -8.50 15.12 -9.19
CA ALA A 35 -9.74 14.44 -8.87
C ALA A 35 -10.55 15.22 -7.80
N LEU A 36 -9.89 15.62 -6.72
CA LEU A 36 -10.56 16.38 -5.65
C LEU A 36 -11.07 17.74 -6.14
N ASP A 37 -10.33 18.45 -6.99
CA ASP A 37 -10.74 19.73 -7.58
C ASP A 37 -11.98 19.58 -8.47
N LYS A 38 -12.10 18.43 -9.15
CA LYS A 38 -13.27 18.08 -9.97
C LYS A 38 -14.44 17.48 -9.17
N LYS A 39 -14.29 17.34 -7.86
CA LYS A 39 -15.25 16.66 -6.96
C LYS A 39 -15.41 15.16 -7.27
N GLU A 40 -14.40 14.57 -7.86
CA GLU A 40 -14.31 13.14 -8.11
C GLU A 40 -13.73 12.42 -6.89
N GLN A 41 -13.84 11.10 -6.86
CA GLN A 41 -13.39 10.29 -5.74
C GLN A 41 -12.09 9.55 -6.04
N VAL A 42 -11.35 9.26 -4.97
CA VAL A 42 -10.06 8.60 -5.01
C VAL A 42 -10.08 7.37 -4.11
N ILE A 43 -9.53 6.27 -4.60
CA ILE A 43 -9.22 5.09 -3.79
C ILE A 43 -7.71 4.96 -3.68
N LEU A 44 -7.20 4.84 -2.46
CA LEU A 44 -5.81 4.49 -2.17
C LEU A 44 -5.75 3.08 -1.61
N PHE A 45 -5.28 2.17 -2.46
CA PHE A 45 -5.18 0.77 -2.11
C PHE A 45 -3.81 0.49 -1.49
N GLN A 46 -3.81 0.06 -0.24
CA GLN A 46 -2.62 -0.41 0.47
C GLN A 46 -2.75 -1.90 0.73
N ASN A 47 -1.95 -2.71 0.07
CA ASN A 47 -1.95 -4.13 0.35
C ASN A 47 -1.26 -4.42 1.69
N ARG A 48 -2.02 -4.40 2.77
CA ARG A 48 -1.57 -4.91 4.06
C ARG A 48 -2.05 -6.35 4.19
N ARG A 49 -1.53 -7.26 3.36
CA ARG A 49 -1.72 -8.67 3.63
C ARG A 49 -0.67 -9.16 4.59
N GLY A 50 -1.17 -9.78 5.65
CA GLY A 50 -0.56 -10.92 6.25
C GLY A 50 0.27 -10.63 7.48
N PHE A 51 0.05 -11.48 8.41
CA PHE A 51 0.75 -11.75 9.65
C PHE A 51 2.22 -12.20 9.47
N ALA A 52 2.78 -12.14 8.27
CA ALA A 52 4.22 -12.29 8.12
C ALA A 52 4.85 -10.92 8.34
N PRO A 53 5.38 -10.62 9.52
CA PRO A 53 6.06 -9.36 9.75
C PRO A 53 7.26 -9.30 8.81
N MET A 54 7.26 -8.33 7.92
CA MET A 54 8.36 -8.04 7.01
C MET A 54 9.06 -6.77 7.46
N ILE A 55 10.33 -6.65 7.11
CA ILE A 55 11.03 -5.38 7.19
C ILE A 55 10.88 -4.71 5.82
N GLU A 56 10.43 -3.48 5.81
CA GLU A 56 10.27 -2.69 4.59
C GLU A 56 10.93 -1.32 4.75
N CYS A 57 11.64 -0.88 3.72
CA CYS A 57 12.17 0.47 3.69
C CYS A 57 11.04 1.48 3.42
N HIS A 58 10.86 2.40 4.34
CA HIS A 58 9.85 3.43 4.24
C HIS A 58 10.04 4.37 3.03
N THR A 59 11.30 4.56 2.62
CA THR A 59 11.65 5.52 1.55
C THR A 59 11.43 4.93 0.16
N CYS A 60 11.83 3.67 -0.08
CA CYS A 60 11.83 3.08 -1.42
C CYS A 60 11.07 1.75 -1.54
N GLY A 61 10.42 1.28 -0.47
CA GLY A 61 9.67 0.02 -0.49
C GLY A 61 10.52 -1.25 -0.55
N TRP A 62 11.86 -1.14 -0.43
CA TRP A 62 12.73 -2.31 -0.47
C TRP A 62 12.42 -3.28 0.69
N VAL A 63 12.37 -4.57 0.36
CA VAL A 63 12.19 -5.68 1.31
C VAL A 63 13.36 -6.65 1.19
N PRO A 64 13.98 -7.09 2.30
CA PRO A 64 15.05 -8.07 2.25
C PRO A 64 14.55 -9.41 1.70
N LYS A 65 15.34 -9.98 0.78
CA LYS A 65 15.08 -11.26 0.14
C LYS A 65 16.10 -12.32 0.54
N CYS A 66 15.71 -13.58 0.41
CA CYS A 66 16.62 -14.71 0.57
C CYS A 66 17.56 -14.82 -0.64
N ASP A 67 18.87 -14.92 -0.39
CA ASP A 67 19.89 -15.02 -1.45
C ASP A 67 19.80 -16.31 -2.27
N ARG A 68 19.14 -17.35 -1.72
CA ARG A 68 19.01 -18.67 -2.38
C ARG A 68 17.67 -18.89 -3.07
N CYS A 69 16.58 -18.29 -2.53
CA CYS A 69 15.22 -18.58 -2.97
C CYS A 69 14.54 -17.39 -3.66
N ASP A 70 15.17 -16.22 -3.66
CA ASP A 70 14.62 -14.95 -4.17
C ASP A 70 13.21 -14.59 -3.64
N VAL A 71 12.83 -15.15 -2.48
CA VAL A 71 11.59 -14.82 -1.78
C VAL A 71 11.85 -13.87 -0.63
N SER A 72 10.85 -13.07 -0.27
CA SER A 72 10.96 -12.15 0.85
C SER A 72 11.15 -12.89 2.17
N LEU A 73 11.97 -12.32 3.05
CA LEU A 73 12.23 -12.85 4.37
C LEU A 73 11.16 -12.44 5.37
N THR A 74 10.78 -13.36 6.25
CA THR A 74 9.85 -13.10 7.36
C THR A 74 10.61 -12.68 8.60
N TYR A 75 10.21 -11.56 9.21
CA TYR A 75 10.80 -11.07 10.46
C TYR A 75 10.16 -11.71 11.67
N HIS A 76 10.93 -12.39 12.49
CA HIS A 76 10.50 -12.99 13.74
C HIS A 76 10.86 -12.09 14.92
N ARG A 77 9.86 -11.47 15.53
CA ARG A 77 10.04 -10.50 16.63
C ARG A 77 10.67 -11.12 17.86
N GLY A 78 10.30 -12.35 18.23
CA GLY A 78 10.79 -13.02 19.43
C GLY A 78 12.29 -13.30 19.39
N THR A 79 12.83 -13.62 18.20
CA THR A 79 14.27 -13.91 18.01
C THR A 79 15.02 -12.74 17.37
N HIS A 80 14.34 -11.66 16.96
CA HIS A 80 14.93 -10.56 16.20
C HIS A 80 15.67 -11.00 14.94
N GLN A 81 15.15 -12.01 14.22
CA GLN A 81 15.78 -12.59 13.05
C GLN A 81 14.85 -12.54 11.83
N LEU A 82 15.47 -12.56 10.64
CA LEU A 82 14.79 -12.77 9.37
C LEU A 82 14.95 -14.22 8.95
N ILE A 83 13.87 -14.91 8.62
CA ILE A 83 13.90 -16.33 8.26
C ILE A 83 13.26 -16.52 6.89
N CYS A 84 13.93 -17.31 6.05
CA CYS A 84 13.35 -17.79 4.81
C CYS A 84 12.51 -19.05 5.08
N HIS A 85 11.20 -18.99 4.84
CA HIS A 85 10.31 -20.14 5.06
C HIS A 85 10.42 -21.24 3.99
N TYR A 86 11.22 -21.03 2.93
CA TYR A 86 11.48 -22.04 1.90
C TYR A 86 12.71 -22.90 2.21
N CYS A 87 13.83 -22.28 2.59
CA CYS A 87 15.08 -23.00 2.85
C CYS A 87 15.53 -22.98 4.31
N GLY A 88 14.81 -22.29 5.20
CA GLY A 88 15.15 -22.18 6.61
C GLY A 88 16.33 -21.27 6.93
N ASN A 89 16.96 -20.63 5.94
CA ASN A 89 18.09 -19.74 6.20
C ASN A 89 17.69 -18.57 7.10
N ILE A 90 18.60 -18.22 8.01
CA ILE A 90 18.44 -17.18 9.02
C ILE A 90 19.38 -16.02 8.69
N TYR A 91 18.87 -14.80 8.78
CA TYR A 91 19.59 -13.55 8.52
C TYR A 91 19.38 -12.56 9.66
N ASN A 92 20.36 -11.71 9.88
CA ASN A 92 20.19 -10.58 10.78
C ASN A 92 19.40 -9.45 10.10
N PRO A 93 18.51 -8.75 10.84
CA PRO A 93 17.83 -7.59 10.30
C PRO A 93 18.83 -6.50 9.90
N PRO A 94 18.71 -5.92 8.71
CA PRO A 94 19.59 -4.85 8.28
C PRO A 94 19.33 -3.58 9.12
N THR A 95 20.38 -2.79 9.32
CA THR A 95 20.30 -1.48 10.00
C THR A 95 20.06 -0.33 9.02
N GLN A 96 20.31 -0.57 7.74
CA GLN A 96 20.08 0.38 6.64
C GLN A 96 19.51 -0.33 5.43
N CYS A 97 18.81 0.39 4.59
CA CYS A 97 18.27 -0.14 3.35
C CYS A 97 19.40 -0.42 2.36
N HIS A 98 19.46 -1.65 1.85
CA HIS A 98 20.48 -2.03 0.85
C HIS A 98 20.21 -1.41 -0.53
N SER A 99 18.98 -0.92 -0.78
CA SER A 99 18.62 -0.29 -2.07
C SER A 99 18.90 1.21 -2.10
N CYS A 100 18.46 1.97 -1.09
CA CYS A 100 18.58 3.43 -1.09
C CYS A 100 19.49 4.00 0.00
N GLY A 101 20.10 3.14 0.85
CA GLY A 101 20.96 3.56 1.97
C GLY A 101 20.21 4.22 3.13
N GLY A 102 18.89 4.36 3.06
CA GLY A 102 18.09 4.99 4.11
C GLY A 102 18.04 4.16 5.39
N HIS A 103 17.92 4.83 6.54
CA HIS A 103 17.84 4.16 7.86
C HIS A 103 16.38 3.95 8.33
N THR A 104 15.39 4.34 7.53
CA THR A 104 13.97 4.23 7.86
C THR A 104 13.41 2.85 7.50
N LEU A 105 13.82 1.83 8.24
CA LEU A 105 13.34 0.48 8.08
C LEU A 105 12.19 0.21 9.06
N ASN A 106 11.01 -0.01 8.53
CA ASN A 106 9.83 -0.38 9.31
C ASN A 106 9.69 -1.89 9.42
N LYS A 107 9.55 -2.37 10.65
CA LYS A 107 9.28 -3.78 10.96
C LYS A 107 7.81 -4.18 10.75
N HIS A 108 6.98 -3.29 10.19
CA HIS A 108 5.51 -3.45 10.10
C HIS A 108 4.90 -3.00 8.77
N GLY A 109 5.71 -2.51 7.82
CA GLY A 109 5.15 -1.84 6.64
C GLY A 109 4.42 -0.52 6.98
N MET A 110 4.06 0.24 5.96
CA MET A 110 3.27 1.45 6.11
C MET A 110 1.79 1.06 6.29
N GLY A 111 1.19 1.39 7.44
CA GLY A 111 -0.23 1.14 7.70
C GLY A 111 -1.14 2.14 6.99
N THR A 112 -2.42 1.78 6.84
CA THR A 112 -3.48 2.67 6.33
C THR A 112 -3.63 3.94 7.16
N GLU A 113 -3.39 3.90 8.45
CA GLU A 113 -3.36 5.03 9.38
C GLU A 113 -2.42 6.13 8.91
N ARG A 114 -1.19 5.75 8.58
CA ARG A 114 -0.19 6.71 8.13
C ARG A 114 -0.52 7.31 6.78
N ILE A 115 -1.11 6.53 5.87
CA ILE A 115 -1.59 7.06 4.59
C ILE A 115 -2.68 8.09 4.83
N GLU A 116 -3.60 7.84 5.77
CA GLU A 116 -4.66 8.77 6.16
C GLU A 116 -4.08 10.08 6.68
N GLU A 117 -3.14 10.03 7.63
CA GLU A 117 -2.45 11.22 8.17
C GLU A 117 -1.77 12.03 7.06
N GLU A 118 -1.06 11.38 6.16
CA GLU A 118 -0.37 12.03 5.05
C GLU A 118 -1.34 12.66 4.04
N VAL A 119 -2.48 12.00 3.76
CA VAL A 119 -3.54 12.57 2.91
C VAL A 119 -4.16 13.79 3.58
N GLN A 120 -4.54 13.70 4.85
CA GLN A 120 -5.13 14.81 5.60
C GLN A 120 -4.19 16.00 5.70
N HIS A 121 -2.90 15.75 5.94
CA HIS A 121 -1.88 16.79 5.98
C HIS A 121 -1.73 17.52 4.64
N ARG A 122 -1.75 16.77 3.54
CA ARG A 122 -1.48 17.28 2.20
C ARG A 122 -2.71 17.86 1.50
N PHE A 123 -3.87 17.31 1.80
CA PHE A 123 -5.18 17.68 1.26
C PHE A 123 -6.17 17.95 2.40
N PRO A 124 -6.06 19.10 3.09
CA PRO A 124 -6.90 19.39 4.27
C PRO A 124 -8.40 19.40 3.97
N ALA A 125 -8.80 19.63 2.71
CA ALA A 125 -10.19 19.59 2.27
C ALA A 125 -10.70 18.18 1.96
N ALA A 126 -9.83 17.15 1.98
CA ALA A 126 -10.23 15.78 1.72
C ALA A 126 -11.03 15.22 2.90
N ARG A 127 -12.14 14.56 2.57
CA ARG A 127 -12.94 13.79 3.52
C ARG A 127 -12.52 12.33 3.39
N VAL A 128 -11.63 11.90 4.28
CA VAL A 128 -10.99 10.60 4.23
C VAL A 128 -11.75 9.58 5.06
N ALA A 129 -11.87 8.36 4.57
CA ALA A 129 -12.29 7.20 5.34
C ALA A 129 -11.32 6.03 5.14
N ARG A 130 -11.15 5.22 6.18
CA ARG A 130 -10.37 3.97 6.11
C ARG A 130 -11.29 2.76 6.11
N LEU A 131 -10.93 1.79 5.27
CA LEU A 131 -11.56 0.48 5.19
C LEU A 131 -10.52 -0.61 5.48
N ASP A 132 -10.29 -0.89 6.74
CA ASP A 132 -9.37 -1.91 7.23
C ASP A 132 -9.98 -2.71 8.41
N LEU A 133 -9.28 -3.71 8.91
CA LEU A 133 -9.76 -4.55 10.00
C LEU A 133 -10.01 -3.80 11.29
N ASP A 134 -9.29 -2.68 11.53
CA ASP A 134 -9.44 -1.92 12.76
C ASP A 134 -10.70 -1.04 12.72
N THR A 135 -11.03 -0.51 11.54
CA THR A 135 -12.22 0.35 11.32
C THR A 135 -13.49 -0.44 11.05
N THR A 136 -13.39 -1.71 10.63
CA THR A 136 -14.52 -2.55 10.20
C THR A 136 -14.75 -3.77 11.10
N ARG A 137 -14.59 -3.61 12.40
CA ARG A 137 -14.82 -4.69 13.38
C ARG A 137 -16.27 -5.20 13.41
N THR A 138 -17.21 -4.37 12.98
CA THR A 138 -18.63 -4.73 12.85
C THR A 138 -19.08 -4.55 11.40
N LYS A 139 -20.05 -5.38 10.99
CA LYS A 139 -20.66 -5.27 9.66
C LYS A 139 -21.28 -3.89 9.42
N SER A 140 -21.93 -3.33 10.44
CA SER A 140 -22.56 -2.00 10.35
C SER A 140 -21.53 -0.87 10.11
N ALA A 141 -20.32 -0.97 10.70
CA ALA A 141 -19.25 -0.01 10.45
C ALA A 141 -18.73 -0.10 9.00
N TYR A 142 -18.59 -1.32 8.48
CA TYR A 142 -18.24 -1.57 7.09
C TYR A 142 -19.27 -0.97 6.12
N ASP A 143 -20.55 -1.31 6.30
CA ASP A 143 -21.64 -0.85 5.45
C ASP A 143 -21.77 0.68 5.49
N LYS A 144 -21.59 1.30 6.66
CA LYS A 144 -21.59 2.74 6.82
C LYS A 144 -20.48 3.44 6.02
N ILE A 145 -19.23 2.95 6.13
CA ILE A 145 -18.09 3.55 5.40
C ILE A 145 -18.35 3.49 3.89
N LEU A 146 -18.87 2.37 3.38
CA LEU A 146 -19.18 2.22 1.96
C LEU A 146 -20.32 3.15 1.53
N SER A 147 -21.41 3.22 2.31
CA SER A 147 -22.53 4.15 2.04
C SER A 147 -22.06 5.61 2.03
N ASP A 148 -21.21 6.00 3.00
CA ASP A 148 -20.67 7.35 3.07
C ASP A 148 -19.80 7.69 1.85
N PHE A 149 -19.08 6.70 1.33
CA PHE A 149 -18.29 6.86 0.12
C PHE A 149 -19.18 6.90 -1.13
N GLN A 150 -20.13 5.99 -1.30
CA GLN A 150 -21.07 5.97 -2.42
C GLN A 150 -21.89 7.27 -2.53
N GLU A 151 -22.31 7.81 -1.41
CA GLU A 151 -23.09 9.06 -1.37
C GLU A 151 -22.23 10.33 -1.44
N GLY A 152 -20.92 10.19 -1.61
CA GLY A 152 -20.00 11.32 -1.71
C GLY A 152 -19.76 12.09 -0.41
N ARG A 153 -20.20 11.55 0.75
CA ARG A 153 -19.86 12.13 2.05
C ARG A 153 -18.37 12.04 2.34
N THR A 154 -17.71 11.01 1.84
CA THR A 154 -16.26 10.87 1.79
C THR A 154 -15.77 10.87 0.34
N ASN A 155 -14.59 11.43 0.07
CA ASN A 155 -14.04 11.54 -1.28
C ASN A 155 -12.68 10.86 -1.45
N VAL A 156 -12.06 10.41 -0.36
CA VAL A 156 -10.86 9.57 -0.38
C VAL A 156 -11.09 8.34 0.48
N LEU A 157 -11.04 7.16 -0.13
CA LEU A 157 -11.15 5.89 0.56
C LEU A 157 -9.77 5.21 0.59
N ILE A 158 -9.26 4.96 1.78
CA ILE A 158 -8.00 4.25 2.00
C ILE A 158 -8.32 2.86 2.51
N GLY A 159 -7.82 1.83 1.83
CA GLY A 159 -8.13 0.51 2.33
C GLY A 159 -7.22 -0.59 1.84
N THR A 160 -7.51 -1.76 2.38
CA THR A 160 -6.82 -3.00 2.06
C THR A 160 -7.66 -3.83 1.08
N GLN A 161 -7.40 -5.10 0.97
CA GLN A 161 -8.15 -6.02 0.11
C GLN A 161 -9.68 -6.06 0.34
N MET A 162 -10.16 -5.42 1.39
CA MET A 162 -11.60 -5.30 1.62
C MET A 162 -12.27 -4.38 0.59
N ILE A 163 -11.51 -3.48 -0.05
CA ILE A 163 -12.02 -2.58 -1.11
C ILE A 163 -12.19 -3.32 -2.45
N SER A 164 -11.45 -4.40 -2.67
CA SER A 164 -11.38 -5.08 -3.98
C SER A 164 -12.50 -6.08 -4.24
N LYS A 165 -13.44 -6.28 -3.32
CA LYS A 165 -14.47 -7.32 -3.48
C LYS A 165 -15.83 -6.72 -3.80
N GLY A 166 -16.22 -6.77 -5.09
CA GLY A 166 -17.60 -6.53 -5.54
C GLY A 166 -18.11 -5.11 -5.30
N LEU A 167 -17.22 -4.14 -5.26
CA LEU A 167 -17.57 -2.73 -5.11
C LEU A 167 -17.47 -2.06 -6.48
N ASP A 168 -18.53 -1.38 -6.87
CA ASP A 168 -18.61 -0.57 -8.07
C ASP A 168 -18.98 0.86 -7.67
N PHE A 169 -18.12 1.81 -8.05
CA PHE A 169 -18.26 3.21 -7.69
C PHE A 169 -18.19 4.09 -8.93
N ASP A 170 -19.28 4.70 -9.29
CA ASP A 170 -19.40 5.50 -10.53
C ASP A 170 -18.52 6.75 -10.57
N ASN A 171 -18.15 7.31 -9.42
CA ASN A 171 -17.44 8.58 -9.32
C ASN A 171 -15.95 8.45 -8.96
N VAL A 172 -15.41 7.24 -8.98
CA VAL A 172 -13.98 7.00 -8.72
C VAL A 172 -13.19 7.17 -10.01
N HIS A 173 -12.30 8.17 -10.04
CA HIS A 173 -11.45 8.47 -11.19
C HIS A 173 -9.98 8.11 -10.99
N VAL A 174 -9.54 8.00 -9.74
CA VAL A 174 -8.14 7.66 -9.41
C VAL A 174 -8.11 6.49 -8.45
N VAL A 175 -7.38 5.46 -8.82
CA VAL A 175 -7.02 4.35 -7.95
C VAL A 175 -5.51 4.31 -7.80
N GLY A 176 -5.02 4.70 -6.63
CA GLY A 176 -3.60 4.66 -6.30
C GLY A 176 -3.23 3.36 -5.59
N ILE A 177 -2.47 2.48 -6.25
CA ILE A 177 -1.95 1.27 -5.63
C ILE A 177 -0.62 1.60 -4.96
N MET A 178 -0.65 1.64 -3.63
CA MET A 178 0.52 1.97 -2.83
C MET A 178 1.45 0.77 -2.75
N ASN A 179 2.70 0.95 -3.19
CA ASN A 179 3.74 -0.06 -3.09
C ASN A 179 3.33 -1.45 -3.64
N ALA A 180 3.09 -1.52 -4.94
CA ALA A 180 2.71 -2.76 -5.63
C ALA A 180 3.74 -3.90 -5.41
N ASP A 181 5.02 -3.56 -5.25
CA ASP A 181 6.10 -4.52 -4.99
C ASP A 181 5.86 -5.34 -3.72
N THR A 182 5.23 -4.78 -2.70
CA THR A 182 4.89 -5.52 -1.48
C THR A 182 3.94 -6.69 -1.77
N MET A 183 3.07 -6.54 -2.76
CA MET A 183 2.16 -7.60 -3.20
C MET A 183 2.92 -8.70 -3.95
N LEU A 184 3.82 -8.29 -4.84
CA LEU A 184 4.65 -9.20 -5.65
C LEU A 184 5.67 -9.96 -4.80
N ASN A 185 6.18 -9.30 -3.76
CA ASN A 185 7.19 -9.86 -2.85
C ASN A 185 6.60 -10.69 -1.69
N PHE A 186 5.29 -10.95 -1.71
CA PHE A 186 4.70 -11.81 -0.67
C PHE A 186 5.32 -13.23 -0.75
N PRO A 187 5.66 -13.88 0.37
CA PRO A 187 6.30 -15.19 0.38
C PRO A 187 5.31 -16.33 0.05
N ASP A 188 4.76 -16.29 -1.16
CA ASP A 188 3.84 -17.28 -1.74
C ASP A 188 4.22 -17.45 -3.22
N PHE A 189 4.29 -18.69 -3.70
CA PHE A 189 4.65 -18.97 -5.10
C PHE A 189 3.62 -18.42 -6.12
N ARG A 190 2.39 -18.12 -5.68
CA ARG A 190 1.36 -17.45 -6.48
C ARG A 190 1.28 -15.95 -6.26
N SER A 191 2.28 -15.33 -5.66
CA SER A 191 2.22 -13.90 -5.34
C SER A 191 2.01 -13.03 -6.57
N TYR A 192 2.64 -13.34 -7.68
CA TYR A 192 2.50 -12.61 -8.93
C TYR A 192 1.09 -12.74 -9.52
N GLU A 193 0.57 -13.96 -9.62
CA GLU A 193 -0.78 -14.22 -10.13
C GLU A 193 -1.84 -13.50 -9.29
N ARG A 194 -1.78 -13.67 -7.97
CA ARG A 194 -2.74 -13.04 -7.05
C ARG A 194 -2.64 -11.52 -7.05
N SER A 195 -1.43 -10.98 -7.19
CA SER A 195 -1.23 -9.54 -7.28
C SER A 195 -1.82 -8.98 -8.56
N PHE A 196 -1.60 -9.66 -9.68
CA PHE A 196 -2.20 -9.27 -10.96
C PHE A 196 -3.74 -9.31 -10.88
N GLN A 197 -4.33 -10.39 -10.40
CA GLN A 197 -5.78 -10.52 -10.24
C GLN A 197 -6.37 -9.41 -9.37
N LEU A 198 -5.68 -9.04 -8.29
CA LEU A 198 -6.12 -7.99 -7.39
C LEU A 198 -6.01 -6.59 -8.01
N MET A 199 -4.97 -6.33 -8.80
CA MET A 199 -4.80 -5.05 -9.50
C MET A 199 -5.75 -4.89 -10.70
N ALA A 200 -6.23 -6.01 -11.27
CA ALA A 200 -7.11 -6.01 -12.43
C ALA A 200 -8.62 -5.93 -12.07
N GLN A 201 -8.98 -6.00 -10.80
CA GLN A 201 -10.35 -5.85 -10.29
C GLN A 201 -10.77 -4.40 -10.26
#